data_98ff5432f659f7f8c4d04360d3ff31d9
#
_entry.id   98ff5432f659f7f8c4d04360d3ff31d9
#
_cell.length_a   1.000
_cell.length_b   1.000
_cell.length_c   1.000
_cell.angle_alpha   90.00
_cell.angle_beta   90.00
_cell.angle_gamma   90.00
#
_symmetry.space_group_name_H-M   'P 1'
#
loop_
_entity.id
_entity.type
_entity.pdbx_description
1 polymer ?
#
loop_
_entity_poly.entity_id
_entity_poly.type
_entity_poly.pdbx_seq_one_letter_code
_entity_poly.pdbx_strand_id
1 'polypeptide(L)'
;MVFISKPTLNQLNNPKLPSMVDHLGIEYTAIGEDSLEATMPVDHRTIQPYGLLHGGASVALAETLGSVASSLTLDLEKQICVGLEINANHLKSVREGKVKGIAKPVHLGKSTQVWEIKIYNEADQLCCISRITMAILDKK
;
A
#
# COMPACT_ATOMS: atom_id res chain seq x y z
N MET A 1 13.67 11.23 8.73
CA MET A 1 12.42 10.44 8.82
C MET A 1 11.29 11.22 8.19
N VAL A 2 10.59 10.64 7.23
CA VAL A 2 9.49 11.32 6.52
C VAL A 2 8.15 11.23 7.26
N PHE A 3 7.97 10.22 8.11
CA PHE A 3 6.72 10.02 8.86
C PHE A 3 6.67 10.86 10.12
N ILE A 4 5.66 11.71 10.23
CA ILE A 4 5.42 12.50 11.45
C ILE A 4 4.41 11.82 12.37
N SER A 5 3.47 11.06 11.82
CA SER A 5 2.64 10.14 12.59
C SER A 5 3.39 8.82 12.78
N LYS A 6 3.37 8.29 13.99
CA LYS A 6 4.13 7.07 14.34
C LYS A 6 3.24 6.04 15.02
N PRO A 7 2.25 5.49 14.30
CA PRO A 7 1.44 4.41 14.87
C PRO A 7 2.30 3.16 15.07
N THR A 8 1.87 2.29 15.97
CA THR A 8 2.43 0.94 16.06
C THR A 8 1.82 0.06 14.96
N LEU A 9 2.47 -1.04 14.65
CA LEU A 9 1.90 -2.04 13.73
C LEU A 9 0.54 -2.55 14.24
N ASN A 10 0.42 -2.74 15.55
CA ASN A 10 -0.85 -3.16 16.15
C ASN A 10 -1.97 -2.15 15.88
N GLN A 11 -1.67 -0.85 15.96
CA GLN A 11 -2.66 0.19 15.66
C GLN A 11 -3.06 0.19 14.19
N LEU A 12 -2.10 0.02 13.27
CA LEU A 12 -2.39 -0.05 11.84
C LEU A 12 -3.22 -1.29 11.50
N ASN A 13 -2.94 -2.42 12.15
CA ASN A 13 -3.62 -3.70 11.87
C ASN A 13 -4.97 -3.86 12.60
N ASN A 14 -5.34 -2.90 13.46
CA ASN A 14 -6.61 -2.94 14.19
C ASN A 14 -7.37 -1.62 14.02
N PRO A 15 -7.83 -1.31 12.80
CA PRO A 15 -8.60 -0.09 12.55
C PRO A 15 -9.98 -0.17 13.20
N LYS A 16 -10.61 0.99 13.42
CA LYS A 16 -11.93 1.08 14.05
C LYS A 16 -13.05 0.47 13.23
N LEU A 17 -12.91 0.45 11.91
CA LEU A 17 -13.92 -0.05 10.99
C LEU A 17 -13.36 -1.22 10.18
N PRO A 18 -14.12 -2.31 10.01
CA PRO A 18 -13.76 -3.32 9.03
C PRO A 18 -13.81 -2.73 7.62
N SER A 19 -12.91 -3.15 6.76
CA SER A 19 -12.77 -2.57 5.43
C SER A 19 -12.32 -3.60 4.42
N MET A 20 -12.20 -3.18 3.16
CA MET A 20 -11.64 -4.00 2.10
C MET A 20 -10.22 -4.48 2.43
N VAL A 21 -9.46 -3.69 3.17
CA VAL A 21 -8.09 -4.05 3.62
C VAL A 21 -8.14 -5.34 4.46
N ASP A 22 -9.04 -5.40 5.44
CA ASP A 22 -9.22 -6.62 6.27
C ASP A 22 -9.75 -7.79 5.43
N HIS A 23 -10.69 -7.51 4.54
CA HIS A 23 -11.30 -8.54 3.69
C HIS A 23 -10.26 -9.23 2.81
N LEU A 24 -9.31 -8.47 2.25
CA LEU A 24 -8.24 -9.00 1.42
C LEU A 24 -7.10 -9.62 2.24
N GLY A 25 -7.14 -9.54 3.57
CA GLY A 25 -6.11 -10.08 4.44
C GLY A 25 -4.81 -9.29 4.42
N ILE A 26 -4.86 -8.01 4.07
CA ILE A 26 -3.67 -7.13 4.09
C ILE A 26 -3.26 -6.89 5.53
N GLU A 27 -1.99 -7.13 5.82
CA GLU A 27 -1.41 -6.97 7.15
C GLU A 27 -0.13 -6.16 7.05
N TYR A 28 -0.04 -5.06 7.81
CA TYR A 28 1.17 -4.24 7.88
C TYR A 28 2.23 -4.98 8.69
N THR A 29 3.44 -5.03 8.17
CA THR A 29 4.53 -5.84 8.73
C THR A 29 5.75 -5.04 9.17
N ALA A 30 5.95 -3.84 8.62
CA ALA A 30 7.07 -2.98 9.02
C ALA A 30 6.80 -1.52 8.69
N ILE A 31 7.30 -0.64 9.55
CA ILE A 31 7.33 0.81 9.33
C ILE A 31 8.79 1.22 9.42
N GLY A 32 9.38 1.63 8.30
CA GLY A 32 10.76 2.13 8.24
C GLY A 32 10.83 3.64 8.38
N GLU A 33 11.98 4.22 8.14
CA GLU A 33 12.16 5.67 8.15
C GLU A 33 11.42 6.37 7.01
N ASP A 34 11.36 5.72 5.85
CA ASP A 34 10.70 6.23 4.64
C ASP A 34 9.90 5.14 3.91
N SER A 35 9.66 4.00 4.55
CA SER A 35 9.00 2.88 3.92
C SER A 35 7.89 2.31 4.79
N LEU A 36 6.86 1.76 4.13
CA LEU A 36 5.78 1.03 4.77
C LEU A 36 5.63 -0.30 4.05
N GLU A 37 5.58 -1.39 4.82
CA GLU A 37 5.45 -2.74 4.29
C GLU A 37 4.16 -3.41 4.75
N ALA A 38 3.57 -4.19 3.87
CA ALA A 38 2.42 -5.03 4.18
C ALA A 38 2.45 -6.30 3.33
N THR A 39 1.83 -7.35 3.84
CA THR A 39 1.61 -8.59 3.11
C THR A 39 0.14 -8.76 2.74
N MET A 40 -0.11 -9.56 1.72
CA MET A 40 -1.46 -9.94 1.31
C MET A 40 -1.44 -11.40 0.88
N PRO A 41 -2.39 -12.23 1.35
CA PRO A 41 -2.45 -13.63 0.95
C PRO A 41 -2.86 -13.77 -0.52
N VAL A 42 -2.38 -14.82 -1.16
CA VAL A 42 -2.81 -15.24 -2.49
C VAL A 42 -3.71 -16.45 -2.31
N ASP A 43 -5.01 -16.20 -2.24
CA ASP A 43 -6.02 -17.22 -1.98
C ASP A 43 -7.36 -16.86 -2.65
N HIS A 44 -8.44 -17.54 -2.28
CA HIS A 44 -9.78 -17.31 -2.87
C HIS A 44 -10.25 -15.86 -2.85
N ARG A 45 -9.69 -15.01 -1.98
CA ARG A 45 -10.06 -13.58 -1.89
C ARG A 45 -9.36 -12.72 -2.93
N THR A 46 -8.24 -13.18 -3.49
CA THR A 46 -7.33 -12.35 -4.27
C THR A 46 -6.93 -12.95 -5.61
N ILE A 47 -7.42 -14.14 -5.97
CA ILE A 47 -7.09 -14.77 -7.25
C ILE A 47 -8.09 -14.43 -8.35
N GLN A 48 -7.64 -14.49 -9.60
CA GLN A 48 -8.48 -14.37 -10.79
C GLN A 48 -8.90 -15.79 -11.28
N PRO A 49 -9.76 -15.91 -12.32
CA PRO A 49 -10.33 -17.22 -12.70
C PRO A 49 -9.34 -18.31 -13.10
N TYR A 50 -8.10 -17.99 -13.46
CA TYR A 50 -7.06 -18.99 -13.75
C TYR A 50 -6.27 -19.43 -12.53
N GLY A 51 -6.64 -18.93 -11.32
CA GLY A 51 -5.97 -19.30 -10.08
C GLY A 51 -4.69 -18.52 -9.77
N LEU A 52 -4.44 -17.44 -10.49
CA LEU A 52 -3.30 -16.54 -10.25
C LEU A 52 -3.74 -15.31 -9.49
N LEU A 53 -2.82 -14.70 -8.76
CA LEU A 53 -3.07 -13.42 -8.09
C LEU A 53 -3.67 -12.43 -9.10
N HIS A 54 -4.83 -11.88 -8.76
CA HIS A 54 -5.53 -10.88 -9.57
C HIS A 54 -4.72 -9.58 -9.59
N GLY A 55 -4.51 -9.01 -10.79
CA GLY A 55 -3.81 -7.73 -10.92
C GLY A 55 -4.46 -6.61 -10.14
N GLY A 56 -5.79 -6.58 -10.08
CA GLY A 56 -6.53 -5.63 -9.25
C GLY A 56 -6.28 -5.78 -7.76
N ALA A 57 -6.05 -7.00 -7.28
CA ALA A 57 -5.69 -7.24 -5.88
C ALA A 57 -4.29 -6.68 -5.57
N SER A 58 -3.33 -6.86 -6.48
CA SER A 58 -2.00 -6.23 -6.36
C SER A 58 -2.11 -4.71 -6.30
N VAL A 59 -2.94 -4.12 -7.15
CA VAL A 59 -3.18 -2.67 -7.14
C VAL A 59 -3.86 -2.22 -5.85
N ALA A 60 -4.80 -3.00 -5.30
CA ALA A 60 -5.43 -2.70 -4.01
C ALA A 60 -4.40 -2.67 -2.87
N LEU A 61 -3.45 -3.62 -2.85
CA LEU A 61 -2.34 -3.61 -1.90
C LEU A 61 -1.47 -2.36 -2.10
N ALA A 62 -1.11 -2.05 -3.34
CA ALA A 62 -0.28 -0.89 -3.66
C ALA A 62 -0.96 0.43 -3.26
N GLU A 63 -2.24 0.59 -3.57
CA GLU A 63 -3.02 1.79 -3.21
C GLU A 63 -3.14 1.92 -1.70
N THR A 64 -3.41 0.83 -1.00
CA THR A 64 -3.48 0.80 0.46
C THR A 64 -2.17 1.31 1.07
N LEU A 65 -1.04 0.75 0.64
CA LEU A 65 0.28 1.12 1.13
C LEU A 65 0.62 2.59 0.82
N GLY A 66 0.42 3.01 -0.41
CA GLY A 66 0.74 4.39 -0.83
C GLY A 66 -0.13 5.42 -0.11
N SER A 67 -1.41 5.15 0.06
CA SER A 67 -2.34 6.03 0.76
C SER A 67 -2.01 6.16 2.24
N VAL A 68 -1.77 5.03 2.91
CA VAL A 68 -1.42 5.04 4.33
C VAL A 68 -0.06 5.69 4.54
N ALA A 69 0.96 5.34 3.75
CA ALA A 69 2.28 5.96 3.83
C ALA A 69 2.20 7.49 3.65
N SER A 70 1.43 7.94 2.67
CA SER A 70 1.19 9.38 2.46
C SER A 70 0.57 10.02 3.72
N SER A 71 -0.46 9.40 4.29
CA SER A 71 -1.12 9.94 5.48
C SER A 71 -0.18 10.06 6.67
N LEU A 72 0.79 9.15 6.82
CA LEU A 72 1.75 9.19 7.92
C LEU A 72 2.74 10.37 7.82
N THR A 73 2.85 11.01 6.67
CA THR A 73 3.69 12.19 6.48
C THR A 73 2.97 13.50 6.84
N LEU A 74 1.67 13.44 7.17
CA LEU A 74 0.80 14.61 7.31
C LEU A 74 0.39 14.86 8.77
N ASP A 75 0.13 16.12 9.07
CA ASP A 75 -0.64 16.48 10.26
C ASP A 75 -2.13 16.26 9.95
N LEU A 76 -2.65 15.11 10.36
CA LEU A 76 -4.02 14.69 10.06
C LEU A 76 -5.11 15.54 10.72
N GLU A 77 -4.75 16.44 11.65
CA GLU A 77 -5.70 17.42 12.16
C GLU A 77 -5.93 18.55 11.16
N LYS A 78 -4.95 18.82 10.31
CA LYS A 78 -4.97 19.94 9.36
C LYS A 78 -5.09 19.53 7.91
N GLN A 79 -4.68 18.32 7.57
CA GLN A 79 -4.56 17.88 6.19
C GLN A 79 -5.16 16.49 5.97
N ILE A 80 -5.54 16.22 4.74
CA ILE A 80 -5.91 14.89 4.26
C ILE A 80 -5.17 14.62 2.95
N CYS A 81 -5.05 13.36 2.58
CA CYS A 81 -4.57 12.96 1.27
C CYS A 81 -5.62 12.11 0.56
N VAL A 82 -5.68 12.26 -0.76
CA VAL A 82 -6.57 11.47 -1.62
C VAL A 82 -5.82 11.01 -2.85
N GLY A 83 -6.10 9.79 -3.31
CA GLY A 83 -5.49 9.24 -4.52
C GLY A 83 -6.00 9.95 -5.77
N LEU A 84 -5.11 10.31 -6.67
CA LEU A 84 -5.44 10.90 -7.95
C LEU A 84 -5.29 9.91 -9.10
N GLU A 85 -4.22 9.14 -9.10
CA GLU A 85 -3.90 8.21 -10.16
C GLU A 85 -3.01 7.11 -9.61
N ILE A 86 -3.22 5.90 -10.08
CA ILE A 86 -2.34 4.76 -9.79
C ILE A 86 -2.16 3.96 -11.07
N ASN A 87 -0.94 3.48 -11.31
CA ASN A 87 -0.65 2.57 -12.39
C ASN A 87 0.19 1.41 -11.86
N ALA A 88 0.24 0.33 -12.62
CA ALA A 88 0.98 -0.85 -12.24
C ALA A 88 1.42 -1.64 -13.47
N ASN A 89 2.61 -2.24 -13.35
CA ASN A 89 3.10 -3.24 -14.30
C ASN A 89 3.19 -4.57 -13.55
N HIS A 90 2.47 -5.57 -14.04
CA HIS A 90 2.49 -6.93 -13.50
C HIS A 90 3.57 -7.72 -14.23
N LEU A 91 4.61 -8.12 -13.51
CA LEU A 91 5.82 -8.69 -14.10
C LEU A 91 5.91 -10.21 -13.93
N LYS A 92 5.30 -10.73 -12.87
CA LYS A 92 5.37 -12.16 -12.55
C LYS A 92 4.09 -12.61 -11.86
N SER A 93 3.55 -13.75 -12.29
CA SER A 93 2.36 -14.35 -11.68
C SER A 93 2.69 -15.04 -10.36
N VAL A 94 1.70 -15.07 -9.45
CA VAL A 94 1.79 -15.76 -8.15
C VAL A 94 0.55 -16.62 -8.00
N ARG A 95 0.72 -17.88 -7.56
CA ARG A 95 -0.37 -18.86 -7.42
C ARG A 95 -0.80 -19.09 -5.99
N GLU A 96 0.09 -18.90 -5.03
CA GLU A 96 -0.15 -19.27 -3.63
C GLU A 96 0.77 -18.49 -2.71
N GLY A 97 0.59 -18.66 -1.41
CA GLY A 97 1.40 -18.02 -0.39
C GLY A 97 0.98 -16.58 -0.15
N LYS A 98 1.95 -15.71 0.02
CA LYS A 98 1.74 -14.29 0.26
C LYS A 98 2.61 -13.47 -0.67
N VAL A 99 2.17 -12.25 -0.94
CA VAL A 99 3.01 -11.22 -1.54
C VAL A 99 3.27 -10.12 -0.50
N LYS A 100 4.40 -9.46 -0.64
CA LYS A 100 4.81 -8.35 0.23
C LYS A 100 5.00 -7.11 -0.61
N GLY A 101 4.28 -6.05 -0.26
CA GLY A 101 4.43 -4.73 -0.85
C GLY A 101 5.29 -3.83 0.02
N ILE A 102 6.09 -2.99 -0.62
CA ILE A 102 6.92 -1.98 0.03
C ILE A 102 6.69 -0.65 -0.67
N ALA A 103 6.18 0.33 0.07
CA ALA A 103 5.99 1.69 -0.42
C ALA A 103 7.18 2.56 -0.01
N LYS A 104 7.70 3.32 -0.98
CA LYS A 104 8.74 4.33 -0.74
C LYS A 104 8.40 5.63 -1.48
N PRO A 105 8.74 6.80 -0.91
CA PRO A 105 8.44 8.06 -1.56
C PRO A 105 9.36 8.31 -2.76
N VAL A 106 8.76 8.82 -3.83
CA VAL A 106 9.47 9.34 -5.01
C VAL A 106 9.51 10.86 -4.94
N HIS A 107 8.40 11.47 -4.51
CA HIS A 107 8.24 12.91 -4.41
C HIS A 107 7.31 13.25 -3.24
N LEU A 108 7.78 14.12 -2.36
CA LEU A 108 7.01 14.62 -1.22
C LEU A 108 6.85 16.13 -1.35
N GLY A 109 5.89 16.54 -2.18
CA GLY A 109 5.60 17.94 -2.42
C GLY A 109 4.56 18.49 -1.45
N LYS A 110 4.34 19.80 -1.54
CA LYS A 110 3.37 20.49 -0.69
C LYS A 110 1.92 20.12 -1.02
N SER A 111 1.61 19.95 -2.30
CA SER A 111 0.25 19.67 -2.78
C SER A 111 0.09 18.29 -3.42
N THR A 112 1.18 17.64 -3.78
CA THR A 112 1.16 16.30 -4.34
C THR A 112 2.30 15.46 -3.79
N GLN A 113 2.06 14.15 -3.69
CA GLN A 113 3.09 13.16 -3.40
C GLN A 113 3.02 12.06 -4.42
N VAL A 114 4.16 11.48 -4.73
CA VAL A 114 4.27 10.28 -5.57
C VAL A 114 4.98 9.21 -4.76
N TRP A 115 4.37 8.04 -4.68
CA TRP A 115 4.92 6.87 -3.99
C TRP A 115 5.10 5.74 -4.98
N GLU A 116 6.22 5.02 -4.85
CA GLU A 116 6.48 3.79 -5.58
C GLU A 116 6.20 2.61 -4.67
N ILE A 117 5.48 1.61 -5.19
CA ILE A 117 5.22 0.37 -4.46
C ILE A 117 5.75 -0.79 -5.29
N LYS A 118 6.64 -1.57 -4.70
CA LYS A 118 7.14 -2.82 -5.28
C LYS A 118 6.54 -3.98 -4.52
N ILE A 119 6.06 -4.98 -5.25
CA ILE A 119 5.43 -6.17 -4.68
C ILE A 119 6.27 -7.38 -5.05
N TYR A 120 6.61 -8.19 -4.05
CA TYR A 120 7.48 -9.36 -4.15
C TYR A 120 6.74 -10.63 -3.74
N ASN A 121 7.08 -11.75 -4.35
CA ASN A 121 6.63 -13.07 -3.90
C ASN A 121 7.51 -13.58 -2.73
N GLU A 122 7.20 -14.77 -2.21
CA GLU A 122 7.94 -15.36 -1.09
C GLU A 122 9.39 -15.73 -1.43
N ALA A 123 9.73 -15.81 -2.73
CA ALA A 123 11.11 -16.03 -3.20
C ALA A 123 11.84 -14.69 -3.46
N ASP A 124 11.30 -13.57 -2.96
CA ASP A 124 11.84 -12.22 -3.15
C ASP A 124 11.99 -11.78 -4.61
N GLN A 125 11.16 -12.34 -5.49
CA GLN A 125 11.12 -11.94 -6.89
C GLN A 125 10.11 -10.81 -7.07
N LEU A 126 10.48 -9.78 -7.85
CA LEU A 126 9.60 -8.65 -8.14
C LEU A 126 8.44 -9.11 -9.03
N CYS A 127 7.22 -8.97 -8.53
CA CYS A 127 6.00 -9.40 -9.20
C CYS A 127 5.21 -8.24 -9.79
N CYS A 128 5.28 -7.08 -9.15
CA CYS A 128 4.54 -5.89 -9.58
C CYS A 128 5.30 -4.64 -9.17
N ILE A 129 5.30 -3.66 -10.05
CA ILE A 129 5.77 -2.31 -9.72
C ILE A 129 4.64 -1.33 -9.99
N SER A 130 4.35 -0.49 -9.01
CA SER A 130 3.24 0.45 -9.04
C SER A 130 3.71 1.83 -8.62
N ARG A 131 3.00 2.85 -9.06
CA ARG A 131 3.23 4.22 -8.66
C ARG A 131 1.88 4.90 -8.45
N ILE A 132 1.74 5.60 -7.33
CA ILE A 132 0.52 6.33 -6.98
C ILE A 132 0.84 7.80 -6.78
N THR A 133 -0.04 8.65 -7.29
CA THR A 133 -0.01 10.09 -7.03
C THR A 133 -1.13 10.43 -6.05
N MET A 134 -0.76 11.13 -4.98
CA MET A 134 -1.68 11.58 -3.94
C MET A 134 -1.79 13.10 -3.97
N ALA A 135 -3.01 13.62 -3.86
CA ALA A 135 -3.24 15.04 -3.60
C ALA A 135 -3.25 15.28 -2.10
N ILE A 136 -2.58 16.34 -1.67
CA ILE A 136 -2.57 16.79 -0.29
C ILE A 136 -3.47 18.00 -0.17
N LEU A 137 -4.49 17.90 0.66
CA LEU A 137 -5.53 18.92 0.79
C LEU A 137 -5.60 19.42 2.24
N ASP A 138 -5.81 20.72 2.41
CA ASP A 138 -6.06 21.29 3.72
C ASP A 138 -7.51 21.01 4.12
N LYS A 139 -7.72 20.68 5.38
CA LYS A 139 -9.06 20.58 5.97
C LYS A 139 -9.67 21.97 6.09
N LYS A 140 -10.95 22.05 5.84
CA LYS A 140 -11.73 23.27 6.03
C LYS A 140 -12.21 23.42 7.46
#